data_34b863991f69edbb7cb6ee18bdeab101
#
_entry.id   34b863991f69edbb7cb6ee18bdeab101
#
_cell.length_a   1.000
_cell.length_b   1.000
_cell.length_c   1.000
_cell.angle_alpha   90.00
_cell.angle_beta   90.00
_cell.angle_gamma   90.00
#
_symmetry.space_group_name_H-M   'P 1'
#
loop_
_entity.id
_entity.type
_entity.pdbx_description
1 polymer ?
#
loop_
_entity_poly.entity_id
_entity_poly.type
_entity_poly.pdbx_seq_one_letter_code
_entity_poly.pdbx_strand_id
1 'polypeptide(L)'
;MFDTETLPDQLGSMAPGPELAVLLAGVDRDRLSEYDRVELLKARLRLRSHVDAELLADMVSVLDAETATLPPEYAEHEVREVAASELEAALSWTRRAAEGQLDFATTLVGDYPQVWRALEMGLIDLPKARVISGQTLHLEPDVRNQVVDTVLERAPGQTTGQLAARIRRLAISVDPDTAKKRYENGLEERTLTSQANDDGTDNLYGLHLPPGSTRAIMKKINRYARQLKTSGDPRTMDQIRADIFLDLLHRRDLPQIQDRGIVDINVDLSTLTGLSENPGEIPGWGPVISDIARQLVEEQPEAEWRFTVTGEHGQVVSNGTTRRRPTTSQKRRVQTLAATCVFPGCRMPATDCDLDHNHAHADGGPTSDHNLGPLCRHHHVIKHRGWTVIQTSPGIYQLTSPLGHTYTSQPRAP
;
A
#
# COMPACT_ATOMS: atom_id res chain seq x y z
N MET A 1 -46.74 -7.06 19.70
CA MET A 1 -46.84 -6.43 18.36
C MET A 1 -45.93 -5.23 18.45
N PHE A 2 -44.73 -5.32 17.98
CA PHE A 2 -43.78 -4.20 18.00
C PHE A 2 -44.21 -3.24 16.89
N ASP A 3 -44.49 -1.98 17.23
CA ASP A 3 -44.73 -0.93 16.25
C ASP A 3 -43.51 -0.81 15.35
N THR A 4 -43.63 -1.24 14.11
CA THR A 4 -42.60 -1.07 13.08
C THR A 4 -42.57 0.41 12.68
N GLU A 5 -41.43 1.03 12.87
CA GLU A 5 -41.18 2.38 12.42
C GLU A 5 -41.02 2.37 10.92
N THR A 6 -41.80 3.14 10.20
CA THR A 6 -41.70 3.28 8.75
C THR A 6 -40.75 4.42 8.42
N LEU A 7 -39.79 4.16 7.52
CA LEU A 7 -38.93 5.23 6.98
C LEU A 7 -39.80 6.25 6.20
N PRO A 8 -39.45 7.55 6.23
CA PRO A 8 -40.13 8.55 5.43
C PRO A 8 -40.12 8.15 3.94
N ASP A 9 -41.26 8.27 3.27
CA ASP A 9 -41.41 7.98 1.83
C ASP A 9 -40.41 8.76 0.95
N GLN A 10 -39.92 9.90 1.45
CA GLN A 10 -38.96 10.77 0.74
C GLN A 10 -37.50 10.32 0.90
N LEU A 11 -37.20 9.34 1.75
CA LEU A 11 -35.80 8.92 2.00
C LEU A 11 -35.06 8.56 0.71
N GLY A 12 -35.75 7.92 -0.24
CA GLY A 12 -35.18 7.51 -1.51
C GLY A 12 -34.72 8.65 -2.42
N SER A 13 -35.42 9.79 -2.36
CA SER A 13 -35.19 10.98 -3.20
C SER A 13 -34.50 12.14 -2.47
N MET A 14 -34.28 12.02 -1.15
CA MET A 14 -33.64 13.05 -0.36
C MET A 14 -32.16 13.21 -0.77
N ALA A 15 -31.75 14.45 -1.04
CA ALA A 15 -30.37 14.75 -1.38
C ALA A 15 -29.45 14.41 -0.19
N PRO A 16 -28.24 13.89 -0.45
CA PRO A 16 -27.26 13.70 0.61
C PRO A 16 -26.79 15.06 1.15
N GLY A 17 -26.58 15.13 2.47
CA GLY A 17 -26.19 16.36 3.15
C GLY A 17 -26.67 16.36 4.60
N PRO A 18 -26.63 17.55 5.28
CA PRO A 18 -26.92 17.67 6.71
C PRO A 18 -28.33 17.17 7.09
N GLU A 19 -29.34 17.45 6.26
CA GLU A 19 -30.73 17.04 6.54
C GLU A 19 -30.88 15.51 6.54
N LEU A 20 -30.29 14.84 5.52
CA LEU A 20 -30.26 13.39 5.47
C LEU A 20 -29.46 12.80 6.65
N ALA A 21 -28.34 13.42 7.03
CA ALA A 21 -27.53 12.98 8.18
C ALA A 21 -28.32 13.01 9.49
N VAL A 22 -29.05 14.10 9.76
CA VAL A 22 -29.90 14.25 10.95
C VAL A 22 -31.00 13.20 10.98
N LEU A 23 -31.70 13.01 9.85
CA LEU A 23 -32.73 11.99 9.74
C LEU A 23 -32.18 10.60 10.03
N LEU A 24 -31.05 10.23 9.40
CA LEU A 24 -30.45 8.90 9.54
C LEU A 24 -29.88 8.66 10.96
N ALA A 25 -29.50 9.71 11.69
CA ALA A 25 -29.04 9.61 13.08
C ALA A 25 -30.17 9.20 14.03
N GLY A 26 -31.42 9.60 13.75
CA GLY A 26 -32.58 9.29 14.56
C GLY A 26 -33.23 7.93 14.30
N VAL A 27 -32.77 7.18 13.31
CA VAL A 27 -33.40 5.91 12.90
C VAL A 27 -32.96 4.76 13.80
N ASP A 28 -33.92 4.11 14.46
CA ASP A 28 -33.74 2.86 15.23
C ASP A 28 -33.79 1.66 14.27
N ARG A 29 -32.64 1.00 14.06
CA ARG A 29 -32.51 -0.15 13.13
C ARG A 29 -33.34 -1.36 13.54
N ASP A 30 -33.53 -1.56 14.84
CA ASP A 30 -34.19 -2.76 15.35
C ASP A 30 -35.72 -2.72 15.16
N ARG A 31 -36.24 -1.54 14.90
CA ARG A 31 -37.68 -1.29 14.67
C ARG A 31 -38.06 -1.25 13.20
N LEU A 32 -37.08 -1.33 12.30
CA LEU A 32 -37.34 -1.30 10.85
C LEU A 32 -37.76 -2.64 10.28
N SER A 33 -38.64 -2.60 9.26
CA SER A 33 -38.92 -3.75 8.41
C SER A 33 -37.67 -4.21 7.66
N GLU A 34 -37.67 -5.45 7.16
CA GLU A 34 -36.56 -5.97 6.34
C GLU A 34 -36.32 -5.14 5.07
N TYR A 35 -37.39 -4.66 4.45
CA TYR A 35 -37.34 -3.78 3.28
C TYR A 35 -36.69 -2.43 3.63
N ASP A 36 -37.15 -1.81 4.73
CA ASP A 36 -36.65 -0.49 5.15
C ASP A 36 -35.18 -0.53 5.56
N ARG A 37 -34.67 -1.64 6.07
CA ARG A 37 -33.22 -1.82 6.34
C ARG A 37 -32.36 -1.68 5.07
N VAL A 38 -32.86 -2.15 3.93
CA VAL A 38 -32.16 -1.99 2.64
C VAL A 38 -32.22 -0.55 2.16
N GLU A 39 -33.36 0.12 2.31
CA GLU A 39 -33.50 1.54 1.97
C GLU A 39 -32.63 2.42 2.86
N LEU A 40 -32.56 2.14 4.16
CA LEU A 40 -31.63 2.78 5.09
C LEU A 40 -30.17 2.62 4.64
N LEU A 41 -29.76 1.41 4.22
CA LEU A 41 -28.42 1.15 3.74
C LEU A 41 -28.09 1.99 2.49
N LYS A 42 -29.02 2.07 1.52
CA LYS A 42 -28.89 2.90 0.32
C LYS A 42 -28.74 4.40 0.67
N ALA A 43 -29.54 4.89 1.58
CA ALA A 43 -29.47 6.29 2.03
C ALA A 43 -28.13 6.61 2.73
N ARG A 44 -27.64 5.71 3.57
CA ARG A 44 -26.32 5.85 4.23
C ARG A 44 -25.18 5.81 3.23
N LEU A 45 -25.29 4.99 2.18
CA LEU A 45 -24.28 4.97 1.11
C LEU A 45 -24.24 6.28 0.34
N ARG A 46 -25.43 6.88 0.03
CA ARG A 46 -25.49 8.21 -0.62
C ARG A 46 -24.85 9.29 0.25
N LEU A 47 -25.17 9.29 1.55
CA LEU A 47 -24.57 10.25 2.50
C LEU A 47 -23.05 10.07 2.59
N ARG A 48 -22.59 8.82 2.67
CA ARG A 48 -21.14 8.53 2.66
C ARG A 48 -20.47 9.06 1.40
N SER A 49 -21.07 8.84 0.24
CA SER A 49 -20.52 9.32 -1.04
C SER A 49 -20.39 10.83 -1.07
N HIS A 50 -21.35 11.54 -0.49
CA HIS A 50 -21.30 12.99 -0.31
C HIS A 50 -20.13 13.42 0.57
N VAL A 51 -19.98 12.79 1.74
CA VAL A 51 -18.87 13.08 2.66
C VAL A 51 -17.51 12.71 2.05
N ASP A 52 -17.44 11.62 1.28
CA ASP A 52 -16.23 11.26 0.53
C ASP A 52 -15.87 12.35 -0.50
N ALA A 53 -16.86 12.96 -1.17
CA ALA A 53 -16.65 14.05 -2.14
C ALA A 53 -16.16 15.34 -1.45
N GLU A 54 -16.78 15.73 -0.33
CA GLU A 54 -16.36 16.87 0.49
C GLU A 54 -14.93 16.69 1.02
N LEU A 55 -14.61 15.51 1.55
CA LEU A 55 -13.26 15.21 2.03
C LEU A 55 -12.19 15.36 0.94
N LEU A 56 -12.49 14.97 -0.30
CA LEU A 56 -11.58 15.17 -1.43
C LEU A 56 -11.43 16.66 -1.77
N ALA A 57 -12.50 17.45 -1.69
CA ALA A 57 -12.44 18.88 -1.88
C ALA A 57 -11.63 19.58 -0.77
N ASP A 58 -11.78 19.14 0.48
CA ASP A 58 -10.97 19.62 1.60
C ASP A 58 -9.47 19.35 1.41
N MET A 59 -9.10 18.17 0.90
CA MET A 59 -7.69 17.86 0.58
C MET A 59 -7.13 18.80 -0.49
N VAL A 60 -7.91 19.14 -1.52
CA VAL A 60 -7.51 20.12 -2.53
C VAL A 60 -7.39 21.51 -1.90
N SER A 61 -8.29 21.89 -1.00
CA SER A 61 -8.21 23.16 -0.27
C SER A 61 -6.94 23.28 0.58
N VAL A 62 -6.43 22.19 1.16
CA VAL A 62 -5.13 22.16 1.85
C VAL A 62 -3.99 22.43 0.87
N LEU A 63 -4.01 21.79 -0.31
CA LEU A 63 -3.01 22.04 -1.35
C LEU A 63 -3.02 23.50 -1.84
N ASP A 64 -4.22 24.08 -2.02
CA ASP A 64 -4.38 25.48 -2.44
C ASP A 64 -3.84 26.43 -1.35
N ALA A 65 -4.07 26.16 -0.08
CA ALA A 65 -3.53 26.91 1.05
C ALA A 65 -2.01 26.86 1.10
N GLU A 66 -1.40 25.70 0.90
CA GLU A 66 0.06 25.56 0.84
C GLU A 66 0.64 26.31 -0.38
N THR A 67 -0.02 26.22 -1.52
CA THR A 67 0.36 26.97 -2.74
C THR A 67 0.36 28.48 -2.51
N ALA A 68 -0.59 28.99 -1.74
CA ALA A 68 -0.70 30.42 -1.42
C ALA A 68 0.33 30.87 -0.36
N THR A 69 0.82 29.95 0.46
CA THR A 69 1.68 30.26 1.63
C THR A 69 3.16 30.09 1.34
N LEU A 70 3.51 29.13 0.49
CA LEU A 70 4.91 28.86 0.13
C LEU A 70 5.47 29.90 -0.83
N PRO A 71 6.78 30.19 -0.74
CA PRO A 71 7.45 31.08 -1.68
C PRO A 71 7.31 30.63 -3.14
N PRO A 72 7.17 31.57 -4.10
CA PRO A 72 6.89 31.22 -5.51
C PRO A 72 8.05 30.49 -6.23
N GLU A 73 9.23 30.41 -5.63
CA GLU A 73 10.36 29.63 -6.12
C GLU A 73 10.22 28.11 -5.93
N TYR A 74 9.25 27.67 -5.12
CA TYR A 74 8.96 26.24 -4.95
C TYR A 74 8.29 25.68 -6.21
N ALA A 75 8.82 24.57 -6.71
CA ALA A 75 8.19 23.87 -7.82
C ALA A 75 6.87 23.21 -7.39
N GLU A 76 5.93 23.05 -8.32
CA GLU A 76 4.60 22.47 -8.05
C GLU A 76 4.70 21.12 -7.31
N HIS A 77 5.65 20.25 -7.67
CA HIS A 77 5.83 18.96 -6.99
C HIS A 77 6.30 19.11 -5.54
N GLU A 78 7.08 20.14 -5.21
CA GLU A 78 7.53 20.42 -3.83
C GLU A 78 6.36 20.89 -2.96
N VAL A 79 5.49 21.75 -3.51
CA VAL A 79 4.26 22.18 -2.83
C VAL A 79 3.35 20.97 -2.55
N ARG A 80 3.20 20.08 -3.53
CA ARG A 80 2.43 18.82 -3.35
C ARG A 80 3.03 17.91 -2.28
N GLU A 81 4.35 17.79 -2.19
CA GLU A 81 5.02 17.03 -1.13
C GLU A 81 4.75 17.62 0.25
N VAL A 82 4.73 18.96 0.38
CA VAL A 82 4.40 19.63 1.65
C VAL A 82 2.94 19.38 2.04
N ALA A 83 1.99 19.60 1.12
CA ALA A 83 0.56 19.33 1.37
C ALA A 83 0.31 17.85 1.71
N ALA A 84 0.95 16.91 1.02
CA ALA A 84 0.85 15.49 1.36
C ALA A 84 1.41 15.19 2.75
N SER A 85 2.47 15.88 3.18
CA SER A 85 3.04 15.71 4.52
C SER A 85 2.11 16.24 5.62
N GLU A 86 1.36 17.32 5.36
CA GLU A 86 0.30 17.78 6.27
C GLU A 86 -0.81 16.74 6.41
N LEU A 87 -1.27 16.14 5.31
CA LEU A 87 -2.27 15.07 5.36
C LEU A 87 -1.73 13.82 6.08
N GLU A 88 -0.47 13.44 5.85
CA GLU A 88 0.20 12.34 6.55
C GLU A 88 0.17 12.56 8.07
N ALA A 89 0.54 13.75 8.52
CA ALA A 89 0.62 14.09 9.94
C ALA A 89 -0.77 14.23 10.57
N ALA A 90 -1.68 14.96 9.94
CA ALA A 90 -3.03 15.23 10.47
C ALA A 90 -3.90 13.98 10.55
N LEU A 91 -3.80 13.09 9.56
CA LEU A 91 -4.66 11.92 9.43
C LEU A 91 -3.98 10.61 9.87
N SER A 92 -2.72 10.69 10.32
CA SER A 92 -1.92 9.51 10.70
C SER A 92 -1.83 8.47 9.56
N TRP A 93 -1.72 8.93 8.33
CA TRP A 93 -1.56 8.09 7.17
C TRP A 93 -0.09 7.79 6.89
N THR A 94 0.16 6.79 6.04
CA THR A 94 1.49 6.62 5.47
C THR A 94 1.69 7.67 4.37
N ARG A 95 2.91 8.13 4.15
CA ARG A 95 3.27 9.05 3.06
C ARG A 95 2.63 8.63 1.73
N ARG A 96 2.80 7.37 1.33
CA ARG A 96 2.25 6.85 0.07
C ARG A 96 0.72 6.94 0.01
N ALA A 97 0.04 6.74 1.15
CA ALA A 97 -1.41 6.88 1.21
C ALA A 97 -1.83 8.34 1.07
N ALA A 98 -1.13 9.27 1.74
CA ALA A 98 -1.40 10.70 1.66
C ALA A 98 -1.17 11.25 0.25
N GLU A 99 -0.02 10.95 -0.37
CA GLU A 99 0.28 11.30 -1.76
C GLU A 99 -0.78 10.76 -2.72
N GLY A 100 -1.07 9.45 -2.65
CA GLY A 100 -2.04 8.83 -3.55
C GLY A 100 -3.47 9.33 -3.37
N GLN A 101 -3.86 9.75 -2.15
CA GLN A 101 -5.16 10.37 -1.93
C GLN A 101 -5.22 11.81 -2.42
N LEU A 102 -4.15 12.59 -2.21
CA LEU A 102 -4.05 13.96 -2.72
C LEU A 102 -4.05 13.98 -4.26
N ASP A 103 -3.29 13.08 -4.91
CA ASP A 103 -3.28 12.95 -6.36
C ASP A 103 -4.66 12.58 -6.91
N PHE A 104 -5.36 11.66 -6.22
CA PHE A 104 -6.71 11.31 -6.59
C PHE A 104 -7.69 12.46 -6.40
N ALA A 105 -7.58 13.20 -5.29
CA ALA A 105 -8.43 14.36 -4.99
C ALA A 105 -8.26 15.46 -6.04
N THR A 106 -7.01 15.85 -6.33
CA THR A 106 -6.72 16.87 -7.35
C THR A 106 -7.19 16.46 -8.73
N THR A 107 -6.99 15.21 -9.11
CA THR A 107 -7.48 14.66 -10.36
C THR A 107 -9.01 14.70 -10.42
N LEU A 108 -9.70 14.23 -9.39
CA LEU A 108 -11.16 14.13 -9.41
C LEU A 108 -11.85 15.48 -9.40
N VAL A 109 -11.39 16.38 -8.54
CA VAL A 109 -11.99 17.73 -8.40
C VAL A 109 -11.63 18.61 -9.58
N GLY A 110 -10.37 18.57 -10.06
CA GLY A 110 -9.89 19.42 -11.16
C GLY A 110 -10.26 18.90 -12.54
N ASP A 111 -9.90 17.63 -12.84
CA ASP A 111 -10.03 17.08 -14.19
C ASP A 111 -11.36 16.39 -14.46
N TYR A 112 -12.12 16.00 -13.40
CA TYR A 112 -13.36 15.24 -13.52
C TYR A 112 -14.53 15.86 -12.71
N PRO A 113 -14.82 17.16 -12.88
CA PRO A 113 -15.84 17.83 -12.07
C PRO A 113 -17.22 17.20 -12.18
N GLN A 114 -17.58 16.59 -13.31
CA GLN A 114 -18.84 15.88 -13.47
C GLN A 114 -18.90 14.57 -12.68
N VAL A 115 -17.75 13.87 -12.52
CA VAL A 115 -17.67 12.66 -11.69
C VAL A 115 -17.69 13.02 -10.22
N TRP A 116 -16.97 14.08 -9.83
CA TRP A 116 -16.99 14.61 -8.47
C TRP A 116 -18.42 15.01 -8.05
N ARG A 117 -19.15 15.73 -8.91
CA ARG A 117 -20.57 16.07 -8.68
C ARG A 117 -21.45 14.83 -8.54
N ALA A 118 -21.26 13.83 -9.39
CA ALA A 118 -22.03 12.59 -9.28
C ALA A 118 -21.77 11.86 -7.95
N LEU A 119 -20.56 11.93 -7.43
CA LEU A 119 -20.17 11.43 -6.11
C LEU A 119 -20.82 12.28 -5.01
N GLU A 120 -20.71 13.60 -5.07
CA GLU A 120 -21.30 14.56 -4.15
C GLU A 120 -22.82 14.40 -4.04
N MET A 121 -23.50 14.18 -5.15
CA MET A 121 -24.93 13.91 -5.20
C MET A 121 -25.32 12.49 -4.78
N GLY A 122 -24.34 11.64 -4.45
CA GLY A 122 -24.56 10.24 -4.06
C GLY A 122 -25.10 9.35 -5.18
N LEU A 123 -24.97 9.77 -6.44
CA LEU A 123 -25.37 8.99 -7.62
C LEU A 123 -24.43 7.81 -7.87
N ILE A 124 -23.17 8.00 -7.54
CA ILE A 124 -22.12 6.96 -7.57
C ILE A 124 -21.39 6.93 -6.24
N ASP A 125 -20.70 5.84 -5.96
CA ASP A 125 -19.82 5.70 -4.81
C ASP A 125 -18.34 5.96 -5.18
N LEU A 126 -17.48 6.13 -4.18
CA LEU A 126 -16.06 6.37 -4.36
C LEU A 126 -15.34 5.29 -5.21
N PRO A 127 -15.63 3.99 -5.05
CA PRO A 127 -15.08 2.96 -5.95
C PRO A 127 -15.42 3.17 -7.42
N LYS A 128 -16.64 3.61 -7.75
CA LYS A 128 -17.02 3.92 -9.13
C LYS A 128 -16.32 5.16 -9.64
N ALA A 129 -16.20 6.22 -8.83
CA ALA A 129 -15.45 7.41 -9.17
C ALA A 129 -13.99 7.08 -9.53
N ARG A 130 -13.31 6.23 -8.72
CA ARG A 130 -11.97 5.73 -9.00
C ARG A 130 -11.86 4.93 -10.30
N VAL A 131 -12.86 4.10 -10.59
CA VAL A 131 -12.90 3.33 -11.84
C VAL A 131 -13.05 4.26 -13.04
N ILE A 132 -13.93 5.25 -12.97
CA ILE A 132 -14.14 6.20 -14.06
C ILE A 132 -12.85 7.01 -14.32
N SER A 133 -12.32 7.69 -13.31
CA SER A 133 -11.12 8.52 -13.48
C SER A 133 -9.91 7.69 -13.92
N GLY A 134 -9.60 6.58 -13.22
CA GLY A 134 -8.44 5.76 -13.51
C GLY A 134 -8.46 5.08 -14.89
N GLN A 135 -9.67 4.74 -15.41
CA GLN A 135 -9.80 4.09 -16.72
C GLN A 135 -9.84 5.09 -17.89
N THR A 136 -10.00 6.38 -17.63
CA THR A 136 -10.13 7.40 -18.67
C THR A 136 -9.03 8.47 -18.64
N LEU A 137 -8.18 8.49 -17.60
CA LEU A 137 -7.11 9.48 -17.42
C LEU A 137 -6.15 9.59 -18.61
N HIS A 138 -5.96 8.51 -19.34
CA HIS A 138 -5.06 8.44 -20.49
C HIS A 138 -5.68 8.98 -21.78
N LEU A 139 -6.98 9.29 -21.81
CA LEU A 139 -7.67 9.82 -22.97
C LEU A 139 -7.45 11.34 -23.07
N GLU A 140 -7.38 11.83 -24.29
CA GLU A 140 -7.38 13.28 -24.54
C GLU A 140 -8.62 13.93 -23.90
N PRO A 141 -8.52 15.17 -23.37
CA PRO A 141 -9.56 15.81 -22.57
C PRO A 141 -10.97 15.77 -23.19
N ASP A 142 -11.09 16.06 -24.48
CA ASP A 142 -12.39 16.09 -25.17
C ASP A 142 -13.01 14.69 -25.28
N VAL A 143 -12.18 13.71 -25.66
CA VAL A 143 -12.58 12.28 -25.75
C VAL A 143 -12.93 11.74 -24.37
N ARG A 144 -12.13 12.10 -23.36
CA ARG A 144 -12.36 11.75 -21.97
C ARG A 144 -13.71 12.23 -21.48
N ASN A 145 -14.02 13.52 -21.67
CA ASN A 145 -15.30 14.10 -21.25
C ASN A 145 -16.48 13.40 -21.93
N GLN A 146 -16.41 13.17 -23.25
CA GLN A 146 -17.44 12.45 -23.98
C GLN A 146 -17.68 11.02 -23.44
N VAL A 147 -16.60 10.29 -23.16
CA VAL A 147 -16.70 8.94 -22.60
C VAL A 147 -17.29 8.97 -21.20
N VAL A 148 -16.83 9.90 -20.35
CA VAL A 148 -17.29 10.06 -18.96
C VAL A 148 -18.78 10.40 -18.91
N ASP A 149 -19.25 11.37 -19.70
CA ASP A 149 -20.66 11.75 -19.76
C ASP A 149 -21.55 10.56 -20.19
N THR A 150 -21.14 9.83 -21.23
CA THR A 150 -21.85 8.62 -21.70
C THR A 150 -21.90 7.51 -20.62
N VAL A 151 -20.87 7.42 -19.80
CA VAL A 151 -20.77 6.40 -18.77
C VAL A 151 -21.59 6.76 -17.54
N LEU A 152 -21.57 8.05 -17.13
CA LEU A 152 -22.29 8.53 -15.93
C LEU A 152 -23.79 8.30 -16.01
N GLU A 153 -24.40 8.34 -17.18
CA GLU A 153 -25.85 8.06 -17.36
C GLU A 153 -26.27 6.69 -16.78
N ARG A 154 -25.37 5.71 -16.83
CA ARG A 154 -25.68 4.32 -16.40
C ARG A 154 -24.86 3.85 -15.20
N ALA A 155 -23.89 4.63 -14.75
CA ALA A 155 -23.01 4.29 -13.64
C ALA A 155 -23.75 3.97 -12.34
N PRO A 156 -24.87 4.67 -11.97
CA PRO A 156 -25.61 4.33 -10.76
C PRO A 156 -26.05 2.86 -10.68
N GLY A 157 -26.54 2.31 -11.79
CA GLY A 157 -27.06 0.95 -11.86
C GLY A 157 -26.03 -0.16 -12.17
N GLN A 158 -24.75 0.18 -12.28
CA GLN A 158 -23.69 -0.75 -12.67
C GLN A 158 -22.76 -1.09 -11.50
N THR A 159 -22.24 -2.32 -11.46
CA THR A 159 -21.10 -2.67 -10.62
C THR A 159 -19.81 -2.07 -11.18
N THR A 160 -18.78 -1.92 -10.34
CA THR A 160 -17.44 -1.43 -10.77
C THR A 160 -16.85 -2.23 -11.93
N GLY A 161 -17.03 -3.56 -11.93
CA GLY A 161 -16.58 -4.42 -13.02
C GLY A 161 -17.32 -4.20 -14.34
N GLN A 162 -18.65 -4.01 -14.29
CA GLN A 162 -19.47 -3.69 -15.48
C GLN A 162 -19.10 -2.32 -16.03
N LEU A 163 -18.90 -1.35 -15.15
CA LEU A 163 -18.50 0.01 -15.47
C LEU A 163 -17.12 0.02 -16.16
N ALA A 164 -16.12 -0.63 -15.57
CA ALA A 164 -14.79 -0.76 -16.16
C ALA A 164 -14.81 -1.42 -17.55
N ALA A 165 -15.60 -2.48 -17.72
CA ALA A 165 -15.74 -3.15 -19.02
C ALA A 165 -16.41 -2.22 -20.07
N ARG A 166 -17.41 -1.42 -19.65
CA ARG A 166 -18.08 -0.43 -20.52
C ARG A 166 -17.13 0.67 -20.93
N ILE A 167 -16.40 1.28 -19.98
CA ILE A 167 -15.42 2.33 -20.26
C ILE A 167 -14.37 1.83 -21.25
N ARG A 168 -13.78 0.65 -20.99
CA ARG A 168 -12.77 0.05 -21.86
C ARG A 168 -13.28 -0.14 -23.29
N ARG A 169 -14.51 -0.62 -23.43
CA ARG A 169 -15.13 -0.81 -24.75
C ARG A 169 -15.31 0.52 -25.48
N LEU A 170 -15.82 1.54 -24.81
CA LEU A 170 -15.99 2.88 -25.36
C LEU A 170 -14.65 3.51 -25.75
N ALA A 171 -13.65 3.48 -24.86
CA ALA A 171 -12.32 4.01 -25.11
C ALA A 171 -11.67 3.37 -26.34
N ILE A 172 -11.74 2.04 -26.48
CA ILE A 172 -11.22 1.33 -27.67
C ILE A 172 -11.99 1.73 -28.93
N SER A 173 -13.31 1.93 -28.85
CA SER A 173 -14.11 2.28 -30.02
C SER A 173 -13.91 3.74 -30.49
N VAL A 174 -13.58 4.64 -29.57
CA VAL A 174 -13.36 6.06 -29.88
C VAL A 174 -11.92 6.30 -30.33
N ASP A 175 -10.93 5.66 -29.70
CA ASP A 175 -9.53 5.83 -30.03
C ASP A 175 -8.77 4.47 -30.02
N PRO A 176 -8.89 3.69 -31.10
CA PRO A 176 -8.25 2.39 -31.22
C PRO A 176 -6.73 2.49 -31.30
N ASP A 177 -6.16 3.56 -31.85
CA ASP A 177 -4.72 3.72 -32.01
C ASP A 177 -4.03 3.96 -30.66
N THR A 178 -4.58 4.83 -29.81
CA THR A 178 -4.10 5.04 -28.46
C THR A 178 -4.27 3.77 -27.61
N ALA A 179 -5.38 3.05 -27.78
CA ALA A 179 -5.57 1.77 -27.08
C ALA A 179 -4.50 0.73 -27.47
N LYS A 180 -4.12 0.67 -28.76
CA LYS A 180 -3.05 -0.20 -29.25
C LYS A 180 -1.69 0.18 -28.66
N LYS A 181 -1.31 1.45 -28.73
CA LYS A 181 -0.04 1.95 -28.16
C LYS A 181 0.07 1.64 -26.67
N ARG A 182 -1.00 1.86 -25.90
CA ARG A 182 -1.04 1.52 -24.47
C ARG A 182 -0.85 0.02 -24.21
N TYR A 183 -1.46 -0.81 -25.02
CA TYR A 183 -1.25 -2.26 -24.91
C TYR A 183 0.22 -2.64 -25.17
N GLU A 184 0.82 -2.08 -26.21
CA GLU A 184 2.23 -2.32 -26.56
C GLU A 184 3.16 -1.84 -25.43
N ASN A 185 3.00 -0.62 -24.93
CA ASN A 185 3.75 -0.08 -23.80
C ASN A 185 3.58 -0.94 -22.53
N GLY A 186 2.33 -1.33 -22.21
CA GLY A 186 2.09 -2.24 -21.09
C GLY A 186 2.82 -3.56 -21.23
N LEU A 187 2.94 -4.10 -22.43
CA LEU A 187 3.73 -5.32 -22.66
C LEU A 187 5.24 -5.11 -22.45
N GLU A 188 5.76 -3.90 -22.69
CA GLU A 188 7.18 -3.58 -22.43
C GLU A 188 7.47 -3.51 -20.93
N GLU A 189 6.48 -3.09 -20.12
CA GLU A 189 6.56 -2.97 -18.67
C GLU A 189 6.29 -4.30 -17.93
N ARG A 190 6.28 -5.43 -18.63
CA ARG A 190 6.06 -6.75 -18.01
C ARG A 190 7.04 -6.98 -16.87
N THR A 191 6.52 -7.33 -15.72
CA THR A 191 7.36 -7.63 -14.57
C THR A 191 6.77 -8.74 -13.71
N LEU A 192 7.64 -9.35 -12.90
CA LEU A 192 7.28 -10.31 -11.86
C LEU A 192 7.68 -9.71 -10.52
N THR A 193 6.77 -9.68 -9.56
CA THR A 193 7.03 -9.16 -8.22
C THR A 193 6.35 -10.02 -7.17
N SER A 194 6.82 -9.93 -5.93
CA SER A 194 6.20 -10.60 -4.79
C SER A 194 5.85 -9.60 -3.68
N GLN A 195 4.90 -9.97 -2.84
CA GLN A 195 4.45 -9.17 -1.70
C GLN A 195 4.12 -10.07 -0.52
N ALA A 196 4.79 -9.82 0.60
CA ALA A 196 4.52 -10.52 1.85
C ALA A 196 3.15 -10.15 2.43
N ASN A 197 2.46 -11.12 3.01
CA ASN A 197 1.23 -10.95 3.77
C ASN A 197 1.51 -10.89 5.27
N ASP A 198 0.55 -10.37 6.03
CA ASP A 198 0.67 -10.23 7.48
C ASP A 198 0.69 -11.60 8.21
N ASP A 199 0.18 -12.65 7.57
CA ASP A 199 0.14 -14.03 8.09
C ASP A 199 1.40 -14.86 7.77
N GLY A 200 2.41 -14.25 7.14
CA GLY A 200 3.66 -14.90 6.78
C GLY A 200 3.59 -15.69 5.46
N THR A 201 2.50 -15.62 4.72
CA THR A 201 2.43 -16.12 3.35
C THR A 201 2.92 -15.08 2.35
N ASP A 202 3.10 -15.46 1.07
CA ASP A 202 3.51 -14.55 0.01
C ASP A 202 2.58 -14.60 -1.20
N ASN A 203 2.46 -13.45 -1.85
CA ASN A 203 1.80 -13.31 -3.13
C ASN A 203 2.84 -13.16 -4.25
N LEU A 204 2.64 -13.85 -5.35
CA LEU A 204 3.42 -13.69 -6.57
C LEU A 204 2.56 -13.08 -7.67
N TYR A 205 2.97 -11.93 -8.20
CA TYR A 205 2.23 -11.19 -9.22
C TYR A 205 3.02 -11.11 -10.52
N GLY A 206 2.41 -11.60 -11.59
CA GLY A 206 2.84 -11.26 -12.96
C GLY A 206 2.01 -10.08 -13.47
N LEU A 207 2.65 -8.94 -13.71
CA LEU A 207 2.01 -7.71 -14.14
C LEU A 207 2.21 -7.50 -15.64
N HIS A 208 1.22 -6.88 -16.30
CA HIS A 208 1.26 -6.52 -17.73
C HIS A 208 1.48 -7.70 -18.68
N LEU A 209 1.09 -8.91 -18.28
CA LEU A 209 1.24 -10.12 -19.09
C LEU A 209 0.26 -10.14 -20.29
N PRO A 210 0.65 -10.74 -21.42
CA PRO A 210 -0.24 -10.92 -22.57
C PRO A 210 -1.52 -11.65 -22.17
N PRO A 211 -2.71 -11.10 -22.44
CA PRO A 211 -3.98 -11.69 -22.00
C PRO A 211 -4.25 -13.08 -22.57
N GLY A 212 -3.82 -13.34 -23.80
CA GLY A 212 -3.91 -14.67 -24.41
C GLY A 212 -3.14 -15.75 -23.67
N SER A 213 -1.88 -15.46 -23.32
CA SER A 213 -1.02 -16.37 -22.54
C SER A 213 -1.56 -16.60 -21.13
N THR A 214 -1.94 -15.54 -20.43
CA THR A 214 -2.52 -15.64 -19.07
C THR A 214 -3.79 -16.48 -19.07
N ARG A 215 -4.68 -16.27 -20.06
CA ARG A 215 -5.89 -17.08 -20.23
C ARG A 215 -5.60 -18.55 -20.53
N ALA A 216 -4.61 -18.84 -21.38
CA ALA A 216 -4.18 -20.20 -21.69
C ALA A 216 -3.62 -20.91 -20.45
N ILE A 217 -2.77 -20.24 -19.66
CA ILE A 217 -2.22 -20.74 -18.39
C ILE A 217 -3.36 -21.06 -17.42
N MET A 218 -4.27 -20.12 -17.19
CA MET A 218 -5.41 -20.34 -16.28
C MET A 218 -6.33 -21.45 -16.74
N LYS A 219 -6.58 -21.60 -18.05
CA LYS A 219 -7.33 -22.75 -18.60
C LYS A 219 -6.62 -24.07 -18.33
N LYS A 220 -5.30 -24.12 -18.49
CA LYS A 220 -4.49 -25.32 -18.24
C LYS A 220 -4.57 -25.70 -16.76
N ILE A 221 -4.32 -24.75 -15.84
CA ILE A 221 -4.41 -24.95 -14.40
C ILE A 221 -5.81 -25.44 -14.00
N ASN A 222 -6.87 -24.79 -14.49
CA ASN A 222 -8.24 -25.16 -14.19
C ASN A 222 -8.59 -26.58 -14.67
N ARG A 223 -8.04 -27.00 -15.80
CA ARG A 223 -8.25 -28.36 -16.33
C ARG A 223 -7.65 -29.40 -15.40
N TYR A 224 -6.38 -29.23 -15.00
CA TYR A 224 -5.73 -30.15 -14.06
C TYR A 224 -6.40 -30.14 -12.67
N ALA A 225 -6.78 -28.95 -12.17
CA ALA A 225 -7.46 -28.85 -10.89
C ALA A 225 -8.81 -29.60 -10.88
N ARG A 226 -9.58 -29.52 -11.95
CA ARG A 226 -10.84 -30.29 -12.10
C ARG A 226 -10.60 -31.79 -12.13
N GLN A 227 -9.55 -32.25 -12.82
CA GLN A 227 -9.21 -33.68 -12.87
C GLN A 227 -8.89 -34.22 -11.47
N LEU A 228 -8.02 -33.53 -10.73
CA LEU A 228 -7.67 -33.91 -9.35
C LEU A 228 -8.90 -33.88 -8.44
N LYS A 229 -9.73 -32.86 -8.53
CA LYS A 229 -10.96 -32.75 -7.72
C LYS A 229 -11.94 -33.88 -8.02
N THR A 230 -12.09 -34.27 -9.27
CA THR A 230 -12.95 -35.39 -9.69
C THR A 230 -12.38 -36.72 -9.19
N SER A 231 -11.06 -36.84 -9.03
CA SER A 231 -10.41 -38.04 -8.47
C SER A 231 -10.48 -38.12 -6.94
N GLY A 232 -11.20 -37.20 -6.27
CA GLY A 232 -11.47 -37.25 -4.84
C GLY A 232 -10.46 -36.47 -4.00
N ASP A 233 -9.67 -35.55 -4.60
CA ASP A 233 -8.74 -34.70 -3.83
C ASP A 233 -9.49 -33.88 -2.76
N PRO A 234 -9.08 -33.92 -1.48
CA PRO A 234 -9.79 -33.26 -0.39
C PRO A 234 -9.63 -31.73 -0.40
N ARG A 235 -8.58 -31.18 -1.02
CA ARG A 235 -8.29 -29.75 -1.06
C ARG A 235 -9.38 -28.97 -1.81
N THR A 236 -9.50 -27.68 -1.53
CA THR A 236 -10.38 -26.79 -2.30
C THR A 236 -9.85 -26.61 -3.73
N MET A 237 -10.72 -26.20 -4.64
CA MET A 237 -10.30 -25.90 -6.02
C MET A 237 -9.21 -24.84 -6.10
N ASP A 238 -9.22 -23.87 -5.18
CA ASP A 238 -8.24 -22.77 -5.17
C ASP A 238 -6.89 -23.24 -4.63
N GLN A 239 -6.88 -24.08 -3.60
CA GLN A 239 -5.66 -24.73 -3.11
C GLN A 239 -5.00 -25.58 -4.21
N ILE A 240 -5.80 -26.42 -4.89
CA ILE A 240 -5.29 -27.24 -6.00
C ILE A 240 -4.72 -26.37 -7.14
N ARG A 241 -5.35 -25.24 -7.46
CA ARG A 241 -4.85 -24.31 -8.49
C ARG A 241 -3.50 -23.70 -8.10
N ALA A 242 -3.38 -23.29 -6.84
CA ALA A 242 -2.13 -22.71 -6.31
C ALA A 242 -0.99 -23.74 -6.35
N ASP A 243 -1.26 -24.97 -5.88
CA ASP A 243 -0.28 -26.05 -5.90
C ASP A 243 0.16 -26.42 -7.32
N ILE A 244 -0.79 -26.54 -8.26
CA ILE A 244 -0.49 -26.80 -9.69
C ILE A 244 0.36 -25.66 -10.28
N PHE A 245 0.08 -24.40 -9.93
CA PHE A 245 0.85 -23.27 -10.41
C PHE A 245 2.30 -23.38 -9.94
N LEU A 246 2.55 -23.65 -8.67
CA LEU A 246 3.88 -23.87 -8.09
C LEU A 246 4.57 -25.08 -8.73
N ASP A 247 3.87 -26.22 -8.87
CA ASP A 247 4.40 -27.42 -9.49
C ASP A 247 4.84 -27.20 -10.95
N LEU A 248 4.08 -26.40 -11.72
CA LEU A 248 4.44 -26.07 -13.08
C LEU A 248 5.71 -25.21 -13.16
N LEU A 249 5.93 -24.33 -12.19
CA LEU A 249 7.13 -23.48 -12.12
C LEU A 249 8.36 -24.24 -11.59
N HIS A 250 8.16 -25.16 -10.65
CA HIS A 250 9.24 -25.99 -10.08
C HIS A 250 9.67 -27.15 -10.99
N ARG A 251 8.94 -27.45 -12.06
CA ARG A 251 9.30 -28.55 -12.97
C ARG A 251 10.63 -28.26 -13.71
N ARG A 252 11.54 -29.22 -13.59
CA ARG A 252 12.95 -29.23 -13.97
C ARG A 252 13.29 -29.14 -15.47
N ASP A 253 12.36 -28.81 -16.34
CA ASP A 253 12.57 -28.73 -17.79
C ASP A 253 12.99 -27.33 -18.29
N LEU A 254 13.24 -26.40 -17.35
CA LEU A 254 13.93 -25.15 -17.66
C LEU A 254 15.46 -25.42 -17.70
N PRO A 255 16.23 -24.73 -18.58
CA PRO A 255 17.68 -24.87 -18.61
C PRO A 255 18.20 -24.73 -17.16
N GLN A 256 19.01 -25.69 -16.72
CA GLN A 256 19.52 -25.77 -15.34
C GLN A 256 20.27 -24.49 -14.96
N ILE A 257 19.55 -23.52 -14.40
CA ILE A 257 20.16 -22.52 -13.54
C ILE A 257 20.28 -23.22 -12.19
N GLN A 258 21.51 -23.59 -11.83
CA GLN A 258 21.85 -24.28 -10.58
C GLN A 258 21.73 -23.36 -9.35
N ASP A 259 20.98 -22.29 -9.43
CA ASP A 259 20.86 -21.33 -8.35
C ASP A 259 19.51 -21.51 -7.66
N ARG A 260 19.52 -22.27 -6.55
CA ARG A 260 18.46 -22.17 -5.55
C ARG A 260 18.68 -20.82 -4.87
N GLY A 261 17.78 -19.87 -5.11
CA GLY A 261 17.83 -18.57 -4.43
C GLY A 261 18.02 -18.75 -2.93
N ILE A 262 19.12 -18.24 -2.38
CA ILE A 262 19.38 -18.27 -0.94
C ILE A 262 18.50 -17.22 -0.27
N VAL A 263 17.78 -17.61 0.77
CA VAL A 263 16.97 -16.70 1.58
C VAL A 263 17.73 -16.41 2.88
N ASP A 264 18.05 -15.14 3.12
CA ASP A 264 18.60 -14.72 4.41
C ASP A 264 17.52 -14.75 5.48
N ILE A 265 17.82 -15.30 6.64
CA ILE A 265 16.93 -15.32 7.81
C ILE A 265 17.68 -14.98 9.09
N ASN A 266 17.09 -14.15 9.94
CA ASN A 266 17.54 -13.91 11.31
C ASN A 266 16.66 -14.73 12.27
N VAL A 267 17.27 -15.54 13.10
CA VAL A 267 16.54 -16.40 14.05
C VAL A 267 17.37 -16.59 15.32
N ASP A 268 16.71 -16.61 16.48
CA ASP A 268 17.36 -16.92 17.75
C ASP A 268 17.86 -18.36 17.76
N LEU A 269 19.00 -18.58 18.40
CA LEU A 269 19.56 -19.94 18.58
C LEU A 269 18.56 -20.84 19.32
N SER A 270 17.86 -20.33 20.33
CA SER A 270 16.84 -21.06 21.07
C SER A 270 15.66 -21.49 20.18
N THR A 271 15.22 -20.64 19.27
CA THR A 271 14.18 -20.97 18.28
C THR A 271 14.67 -22.02 17.28
N LEU A 272 15.90 -21.87 16.82
CA LEU A 272 16.51 -22.80 15.88
C LEU A 272 16.66 -24.21 16.47
N THR A 273 17.04 -24.29 17.76
CA THR A 273 17.20 -25.55 18.49
C THR A 273 15.89 -26.12 19.04
N GLY A 274 14.76 -25.46 18.81
CA GLY A 274 13.44 -25.90 19.31
C GLY A 274 13.21 -25.64 20.81
N LEU A 275 14.04 -24.80 21.44
CA LEU A 275 13.89 -24.40 22.85
C LEU A 275 12.94 -23.21 23.04
N SER A 276 12.59 -22.48 21.99
CA SER A 276 11.61 -21.41 21.99
C SER A 276 10.81 -21.39 20.70
N GLU A 277 9.65 -20.71 20.74
CA GLU A 277 8.78 -20.47 19.60
C GLU A 277 8.82 -19.00 19.15
N ASN A 278 9.90 -18.27 19.44
CA ASN A 278 10.07 -16.91 18.99
C ASN A 278 10.09 -16.86 17.45
N PRO A 279 9.51 -15.80 16.81
CA PRO A 279 9.54 -15.68 15.37
C PRO A 279 10.95 -15.50 14.82
N GLY A 280 11.22 -16.06 13.65
CA GLY A 280 12.35 -15.65 12.83
C GLY A 280 12.02 -14.37 12.05
N GLU A 281 13.04 -13.73 11.47
CA GLU A 281 12.89 -12.52 10.66
C GLU A 281 13.57 -12.70 9.31
N ILE A 282 12.82 -12.52 8.21
CA ILE A 282 13.38 -12.48 6.86
C ILE A 282 13.60 -11.02 6.49
N PRO A 283 14.86 -10.59 6.26
CA PRO A 283 15.16 -9.20 5.91
C PRO A 283 14.40 -8.72 4.66
N GLY A 284 13.68 -7.61 4.80
CA GLY A 284 12.86 -7.07 3.71
C GLY A 284 11.46 -7.67 3.58
N TRP A 285 11.20 -8.75 4.32
CA TRP A 285 9.91 -9.44 4.35
C TRP A 285 9.18 -9.22 5.68
N GLY A 286 9.84 -9.51 6.80
CA GLY A 286 9.28 -9.40 8.14
C GLY A 286 9.32 -10.70 8.95
N PRO A 287 8.60 -10.75 10.08
CA PRO A 287 8.60 -11.89 10.98
C PRO A 287 7.89 -13.12 10.38
N VAL A 288 8.50 -14.28 10.58
CA VAL A 288 7.95 -15.59 10.23
C VAL A 288 7.87 -16.49 11.48
N ILE A 289 6.91 -17.39 11.52
CA ILE A 289 6.77 -18.33 12.63
C ILE A 289 7.99 -19.24 12.73
N SER A 290 8.26 -19.74 13.95
CA SER A 290 9.41 -20.58 14.27
C SER A 290 9.58 -21.79 13.34
N ASP A 291 8.48 -22.43 12.96
CA ASP A 291 8.50 -23.60 12.08
C ASP A 291 9.00 -23.25 10.66
N ILE A 292 8.55 -22.14 10.11
CA ILE A 292 9.04 -21.65 8.81
C ILE A 292 10.52 -21.28 8.90
N ALA A 293 10.92 -20.62 10.00
CA ALA A 293 12.32 -20.28 10.21
C ALA A 293 13.22 -21.54 10.24
N ARG A 294 12.82 -22.58 10.95
CA ARG A 294 13.51 -23.87 10.99
C ARG A 294 13.52 -24.55 9.62
N GLN A 295 12.38 -24.59 8.94
CA GLN A 295 12.27 -25.19 7.61
C GLN A 295 13.19 -24.52 6.59
N LEU A 296 13.23 -23.18 6.54
CA LEU A 296 14.10 -22.44 5.63
C LEU A 296 15.59 -22.74 5.86
N VAL A 297 15.97 -22.95 7.11
CA VAL A 297 17.34 -23.34 7.48
C VAL A 297 17.65 -24.75 7.01
N GLU A 298 16.75 -25.72 7.23
CA GLU A 298 16.90 -27.10 6.79
C GLU A 298 16.96 -27.24 5.26
N GLU A 299 16.22 -26.43 4.54
CA GLU A 299 16.20 -26.42 3.07
C GLU A 299 17.46 -25.83 2.45
N GLN A 300 18.32 -25.16 3.24
CA GLN A 300 19.53 -24.48 2.79
C GLN A 300 20.80 -24.94 3.54
N PRO A 301 21.13 -26.24 3.53
CA PRO A 301 22.24 -26.80 4.33
C PRO A 301 23.61 -26.24 3.95
N GLU A 302 23.77 -25.73 2.71
CA GLU A 302 25.03 -25.16 2.21
C GLU A 302 25.09 -23.62 2.28
N ALA A 303 24.09 -22.98 2.92
CA ALA A 303 24.09 -21.53 3.06
C ALA A 303 25.16 -21.05 4.04
N GLU A 304 25.68 -19.85 3.82
CA GLU A 304 26.64 -19.22 4.72
C GLU A 304 25.92 -18.72 5.99
N TRP A 305 26.29 -19.27 7.13
CA TRP A 305 25.75 -18.88 8.44
C TRP A 305 26.43 -17.63 8.98
N ARG A 306 25.63 -16.69 9.44
CA ARG A 306 26.10 -15.47 10.07
C ARG A 306 25.46 -15.32 11.45
N PHE A 307 26.27 -15.13 12.48
CA PHE A 307 25.78 -15.00 13.85
C PHE A 307 25.82 -13.55 14.32
N THR A 308 24.74 -13.12 14.96
CA THR A 308 24.72 -11.92 15.78
C THR A 308 24.49 -12.34 17.24
N VAL A 309 25.45 -12.09 18.12
CA VAL A 309 25.28 -12.37 19.55
C VAL A 309 24.66 -11.15 20.21
N THR A 310 23.47 -11.30 20.77
CA THR A 310 22.82 -10.31 21.61
C THR A 310 22.97 -10.71 23.09
N GLY A 311 23.28 -9.76 23.99
CA GLY A 311 23.35 -10.00 25.43
C GLY A 311 21.95 -10.20 26.02
N GLU A 312 21.86 -10.53 27.31
CA GLU A 312 20.63 -10.86 28.07
C GLU A 312 19.50 -9.80 27.97
N HIS A 313 19.81 -8.59 27.54
CA HIS A 313 18.85 -7.50 27.33
C HIS A 313 18.77 -7.04 25.87
N GLY A 314 19.17 -7.88 24.91
CA GLY A 314 19.18 -7.52 23.49
C GLY A 314 20.19 -6.42 23.11
N GLN A 315 21.13 -6.12 24.00
CA GLN A 315 22.12 -5.06 23.81
C GLN A 315 23.25 -5.56 22.90
N VAL A 316 23.42 -4.85 21.81
CA VAL A 316 24.62 -4.98 20.97
C VAL A 316 25.62 -3.94 21.47
N VAL A 317 26.81 -4.33 21.99
CA VAL A 317 27.83 -3.40 22.52
C VAL A 317 28.41 -2.59 21.36
N SER A 318 28.29 -1.26 21.39
CA SER A 318 28.72 -0.33 20.34
C SER A 318 30.23 -0.09 20.34
N ASN A 319 30.86 -0.07 19.16
CA ASN A 319 32.20 0.48 18.97
C ASN A 319 32.09 1.70 18.05
N GLY A 320 32.31 2.88 18.58
CA GLY A 320 32.42 4.09 17.81
C GLY A 320 33.69 4.08 16.93
N THR A 321 33.65 4.74 15.77
CA THR A 321 34.76 4.92 14.85
C THR A 321 34.79 6.35 14.35
N THR A 322 35.98 6.87 14.16
CA THR A 322 36.21 8.19 13.55
C THR A 322 36.10 8.18 12.03
N ARG A 323 35.90 7.04 11.40
CA ARG A 323 35.74 6.94 9.94
C ARG A 323 34.35 7.43 9.53
N ARG A 324 34.30 8.25 8.49
CA ARG A 324 33.03 8.75 7.91
C ARG A 324 32.10 7.61 7.46
N ARG A 325 32.67 6.52 6.92
CA ARG A 325 31.88 5.36 6.51
C ARG A 325 31.83 4.34 7.61
N PRO A 326 30.65 3.86 8.03
CA PRO A 326 30.54 2.82 9.02
C PRO A 326 31.17 1.51 8.53
N THR A 327 31.73 0.77 9.45
CA THR A 327 32.23 -0.58 9.18
C THR A 327 31.06 -1.53 8.89
N THR A 328 31.34 -2.66 8.23
CA THR A 328 30.32 -3.70 7.99
C THR A 328 29.68 -4.17 9.30
N SER A 329 30.45 -4.27 10.37
CA SER A 329 29.98 -4.63 11.71
C SER A 329 29.00 -3.58 12.26
N GLN A 330 29.33 -2.30 12.19
CA GLN A 330 28.46 -1.20 12.62
C GLN A 330 27.18 -1.14 11.77
N LYS A 331 27.32 -1.29 10.44
CA LYS A 331 26.18 -1.33 9.53
C LYS A 331 25.17 -2.41 9.95
N ARG A 332 25.66 -3.63 10.18
CA ARG A 332 24.80 -4.74 10.62
C ARG A 332 24.12 -4.44 11.97
N ARG A 333 24.86 -3.86 12.88
CA ARG A 333 24.40 -3.53 14.22
C ARG A 333 23.25 -2.52 14.20
N VAL A 334 23.45 -1.41 13.49
CA VAL A 334 22.43 -0.37 13.35
C VAL A 334 21.18 -0.93 12.64
N GLN A 335 21.35 -1.75 11.61
CA GLN A 335 20.26 -2.42 10.92
C GLN A 335 19.53 -3.46 11.78
N THR A 336 20.22 -4.06 12.75
CA THR A 336 19.57 -4.95 13.73
C THR A 336 18.76 -4.17 14.77
N LEU A 337 19.27 -3.03 15.22
CA LEU A 337 18.58 -2.15 16.19
C LEU A 337 17.37 -1.42 15.57
N ALA A 338 17.43 -1.12 14.28
CA ALA A 338 16.38 -0.47 13.53
C ALA A 338 16.16 -1.23 12.21
N ALA A 339 15.21 -2.13 12.20
CA ALA A 339 14.92 -3.00 11.06
C ALA A 339 14.36 -2.25 9.84
N THR A 340 13.83 -1.03 10.05
CA THR A 340 13.30 -0.17 9.00
C THR A 340 13.88 1.25 9.07
N CYS A 341 13.59 2.06 8.07
CA CYS A 341 13.85 3.49 8.09
C CYS A 341 13.32 4.12 9.39
N VAL A 342 14.12 5.01 10.01
CA VAL A 342 13.77 5.62 11.31
C VAL A 342 12.72 6.72 11.22
N PHE A 343 12.31 7.12 10.02
CA PHE A 343 11.24 8.10 9.86
C PHE A 343 9.90 7.51 10.31
N PRO A 344 9.07 8.25 11.07
CA PRO A 344 7.80 7.77 11.59
C PRO A 344 6.91 7.18 10.48
N GLY A 345 6.39 5.98 10.71
CA GLY A 345 5.51 5.30 9.75
C GLY A 345 6.20 4.68 8.52
N CYS A 346 7.48 4.95 8.27
CA CYS A 346 8.19 4.38 7.13
C CYS A 346 8.52 2.90 7.35
N ARG A 347 8.19 2.07 6.36
CA ARG A 347 8.41 0.60 6.39
C ARG A 347 9.56 0.15 5.49
N MET A 348 10.33 1.07 4.90
CA MET A 348 11.47 0.71 4.04
C MET A 348 12.48 -0.09 4.85
N PRO A 349 12.87 -1.31 4.41
CA PRO A 349 13.85 -2.13 5.10
C PRO A 349 15.17 -1.38 5.32
N ALA A 350 15.77 -1.53 6.50
CA ALA A 350 17.04 -0.88 6.82
C ALA A 350 18.19 -1.32 5.90
N THR A 351 18.08 -2.51 5.29
CA THR A 351 19.03 -3.00 4.28
C THR A 351 19.06 -2.15 3.02
N ASP A 352 17.92 -1.53 2.68
CA ASP A 352 17.74 -0.69 1.50
C ASP A 352 17.83 0.80 1.83
N CYS A 353 18.27 1.12 3.06
CA CYS A 353 18.47 2.47 3.56
C CYS A 353 19.95 2.86 3.56
N ASP A 354 20.20 4.18 3.40
CA ASP A 354 21.48 4.77 3.73
C ASP A 354 21.62 4.83 5.26
N LEU A 355 22.81 4.52 5.78
CA LEU A 355 23.13 4.81 7.19
C LEU A 355 23.61 6.24 7.28
N ASP A 356 22.78 7.09 7.81
CA ASP A 356 23.10 8.51 7.98
C ASP A 356 23.43 8.86 9.42
N HIS A 357 24.30 9.87 9.59
CA HIS A 357 24.68 10.36 10.91
C HIS A 357 23.57 11.25 11.48
N ASN A 358 23.06 10.95 12.66
CA ASN A 358 22.05 11.77 13.34
C ASN A 358 22.59 13.20 13.58
N HIS A 359 23.79 13.32 14.15
CA HIS A 359 24.60 14.53 14.15
C HIS A 359 25.63 14.43 13.03
N ALA A 360 25.64 15.40 12.10
CA ALA A 360 26.38 15.26 10.86
C ALA A 360 27.90 15.10 11.11
N HIS A 361 28.54 14.22 10.37
CA HIS A 361 29.98 13.97 10.47
C HIS A 361 30.80 15.22 10.14
N ALA A 362 30.31 16.07 9.22
CA ALA A 362 30.93 17.33 8.88
C ALA A 362 30.99 18.31 10.07
N ASP A 363 30.05 18.19 11.01
CA ASP A 363 29.95 19.02 12.22
C ASP A 363 30.54 18.31 13.45
N GLY A 364 31.40 17.29 13.23
CA GLY A 364 32.09 16.57 14.29
C GLY A 364 31.33 15.35 14.87
N GLY A 365 30.20 14.95 14.28
CA GLY A 365 29.45 13.77 14.71
C GLY A 365 30.24 12.49 14.48
N PRO A 366 30.38 11.58 15.49
CA PRO A 366 31.14 10.35 15.37
C PRO A 366 30.38 9.32 14.51
N THR A 367 31.12 8.47 13.79
CA THR A 367 30.55 7.27 13.16
C THR A 367 30.44 6.17 14.21
N SER A 368 29.33 6.19 14.95
CA SER A 368 29.04 5.24 16.02
C SER A 368 27.60 4.74 15.90
N ASP A 369 27.31 3.58 16.47
CA ASP A 369 25.97 2.98 16.46
C ASP A 369 24.93 3.91 17.13
N HIS A 370 25.35 4.79 18.04
CA HIS A 370 24.48 5.78 18.70
C HIS A 370 24.25 7.04 17.89
N ASN A 371 25.05 7.25 16.84
CA ASN A 371 24.93 8.42 15.96
C ASN A 371 24.56 8.03 14.53
N LEU A 372 24.18 6.78 14.28
CA LEU A 372 23.77 6.30 12.96
C LEU A 372 22.32 5.84 13.00
N GLY A 373 21.57 6.18 11.96
CA GLY A 373 20.20 5.69 11.74
C GLY A 373 19.95 5.35 10.27
N PRO A 374 19.22 4.26 9.97
CA PRO A 374 18.83 3.96 8.60
C PRO A 374 17.76 4.92 8.12
N LEU A 375 18.05 5.67 7.07
CA LEU A 375 17.11 6.53 6.36
C LEU A 375 17.01 6.07 4.91
N CYS A 376 15.80 5.80 4.42
CA CYS A 376 15.61 5.55 3.00
C CYS A 376 15.98 6.79 2.18
N ARG A 377 16.22 6.61 0.89
CA ARG A 377 16.71 7.71 0.03
C ARG A 377 15.86 8.97 0.12
N HIS A 378 14.53 8.82 0.19
CA HIS A 378 13.60 9.92 0.36
C HIS A 378 13.80 10.64 1.69
N HIS A 379 13.72 9.92 2.82
CA HIS A 379 13.81 10.52 4.15
C HIS A 379 15.23 11.03 4.49
N HIS A 380 16.25 10.50 3.84
CA HIS A 380 17.60 11.07 3.88
C HIS A 380 17.61 12.49 3.28
N VAL A 381 16.95 12.69 2.13
CA VAL A 381 16.81 14.03 1.53
C VAL A 381 15.94 14.94 2.40
N ILE A 382 14.83 14.45 2.93
CA ILE A 382 13.93 15.22 3.82
C ILE A 382 14.66 15.68 5.08
N LYS A 383 15.50 14.83 5.68
CA LYS A 383 16.32 15.24 6.82
C LYS A 383 17.16 16.48 6.49
N HIS A 384 17.80 16.53 5.32
CA HIS A 384 18.60 17.69 4.90
C HIS A 384 17.76 18.94 4.55
N ARG A 385 16.43 18.83 4.54
CA ARG A 385 15.50 19.95 4.36
C ARG A 385 14.95 20.50 5.70
N GLY A 386 15.72 20.37 6.77
CA GLY A 386 15.44 21.00 8.06
C GLY A 386 14.88 20.08 9.14
N TRP A 387 14.70 18.78 8.88
CA TRP A 387 14.39 17.83 9.94
C TRP A 387 15.63 17.49 10.75
N THR A 388 15.47 17.35 12.07
CA THR A 388 16.52 16.85 12.97
C THR A 388 16.19 15.44 13.43
N VAL A 389 17.22 14.62 13.58
CA VAL A 389 17.10 13.24 14.08
C VAL A 389 18.05 13.06 15.25
N ILE A 390 17.55 12.59 16.37
CA ILE A 390 18.34 12.28 17.57
C ILE A 390 18.00 10.85 18.01
N GLN A 391 18.99 10.03 18.25
CA GLN A 391 18.80 8.74 18.88
C GLN A 391 18.82 8.91 20.41
N THR A 392 17.66 8.75 21.03
CA THR A 392 17.49 8.94 22.49
C THR A 392 17.90 7.70 23.29
N SER A 393 17.78 6.53 22.67
CA SER A 393 18.21 5.23 23.19
C SER A 393 18.48 4.28 22.02
N PRO A 394 19.19 3.17 22.20
CA PRO A 394 19.41 2.21 21.12
C PRO A 394 18.11 1.80 20.44
N GLY A 395 17.98 2.08 19.12
CA GLY A 395 16.79 1.80 18.34
C GLY A 395 15.59 2.73 18.55
N ILE A 396 15.72 3.78 19.38
CA ILE A 396 14.67 4.79 19.61
C ILE A 396 15.16 6.14 19.09
N TYR A 397 14.40 6.73 18.18
CA TYR A 397 14.75 7.99 17.53
C TYR A 397 13.68 9.05 17.76
N GLN A 398 14.10 10.26 17.96
CA GLN A 398 13.25 11.44 18.03
C GLN A 398 13.53 12.31 16.81
N LEU A 399 12.50 12.60 16.04
CA LEU A 399 12.57 13.43 14.85
C LEU A 399 11.81 14.73 15.10
N THR A 400 12.39 15.86 14.73
CA THR A 400 11.72 17.16 14.85
C THR A 400 11.59 17.78 13.47
N SER A 401 10.37 18.15 13.10
CA SER A 401 10.05 18.79 11.83
C SER A 401 10.50 20.27 11.82
N PRO A 402 10.63 20.89 10.64
CA PRO A 402 10.89 22.34 10.54
C PRO A 402 9.83 23.21 11.23
N LEU A 403 8.61 22.72 11.36
CA LEU A 403 7.49 23.38 12.04
C LEU A 403 7.51 23.19 13.57
N GLY A 404 8.52 22.49 14.12
CA GLY A 404 8.71 22.28 15.55
C GLY A 404 7.95 21.08 16.15
N HIS A 405 7.23 20.31 15.34
CA HIS A 405 6.59 19.08 15.83
C HIS A 405 7.63 17.98 16.04
N THR A 406 7.46 17.24 17.14
CA THR A 406 8.39 16.19 17.54
C THR A 406 7.69 14.83 17.51
N TYR A 407 8.33 13.88 16.86
CA TYR A 407 7.82 12.51 16.69
C TYR A 407 8.83 11.51 17.24
N THR A 408 8.34 10.50 17.94
CA THR A 408 9.17 9.38 18.41
C THR A 408 8.99 8.20 17.49
N SER A 409 10.07 7.70 16.94
CA SER A 409 10.11 6.48 16.13
C SER A 409 10.81 5.37 16.90
N GLN A 410 10.16 4.23 16.99
CA GLN A 410 10.71 2.99 17.49
C GLN A 410 10.63 1.97 16.35
N PRO A 411 11.58 1.97 15.42
CA PRO A 411 11.65 0.93 14.40
C PRO A 411 11.75 -0.41 15.12
N ARG A 412 10.81 -1.30 14.88
CA ARG A 412 10.74 -2.58 15.59
C ARG A 412 12.08 -3.29 15.47
N ALA A 413 12.65 -3.66 16.61
CA ALA A 413 13.66 -4.70 16.63
C ALA A 413 13.06 -5.98 16.04
N PRO A 414 13.85 -6.79 15.35
CA PRO A 414 13.40 -8.07 14.82
C PRO A 414 12.79 -8.97 15.91
#